data_a84db4d4d8fd60dc8c7b1564871e849d
#
_entry.id   a84db4d4d8fd60dc8c7b1564871e849d
#
_cell.length_a   1.000
_cell.length_b   1.000
_cell.length_c   1.000
_cell.angle_alpha   90.00
_cell.angle_beta   90.00
_cell.angle_gamma   90.00
#
_symmetry.space_group_name_H-M   'P 1'
#
loop_
_entity.id
_entity.type
_entity.pdbx_description
1 polymer ?
#
loop_
_entity_poly.entity_id
_entity_poly.type
_entity_poly.pdbx_seq_one_letter_code
_entity_poly.pdbx_strand_id
1 'polypeptide(L)'
;GGVIGIVGLLVALWLLLPTLAHIPGWTATQARGSVIAREVNARFPDPPDTLEALRRIVGDDPFPQVFDGLRPAPDPGASPGSSGLSTELANQVARSTVKIEGIACSRVQEGSGFFVGDDLVVTNAHVVAGEDETTVELSDGSTLDAEVVAFDPERDLAVLRTSGGGRAPLPLRDAEIGDTGGVFGRPGGGPLEISPFRVGDQITAVGRDIYDSSSTSRTVLVLAAELAPGDSGSALVDPQGQVVGVAFAVAPDRPGVSYALAVDELEGVLAGDLTRERDTGGCLV
;
A
#
# COMPACT_ATOMS: atom_id res chain seq x y z
N GLY A 1 6.50 -12.15 -45.46
CA GLY A 1 7.00 -12.52 -44.10
C GLY A 1 7.04 -11.35 -43.09
N GLY A 2 7.35 -10.11 -43.51
CA GLY A 2 7.57 -9.00 -42.59
C GLY A 2 6.32 -8.53 -41.81
N VAL A 3 5.17 -8.41 -42.44
CA VAL A 3 3.94 -7.93 -41.81
C VAL A 3 3.44 -8.90 -40.72
N ILE A 4 3.47 -10.22 -41.00
CA ILE A 4 3.08 -11.24 -40.02
C ILE A 4 4.00 -11.20 -38.79
N GLY A 5 5.31 -10.98 -38.98
CA GLY A 5 6.27 -10.86 -37.89
C GLY A 5 6.02 -9.63 -37.02
N ILE A 6 5.67 -8.49 -37.60
CA ILE A 6 5.35 -7.25 -36.87
C ILE A 6 4.07 -7.42 -36.06
N VAL A 7 3.01 -7.98 -36.64
CA VAL A 7 1.77 -8.25 -35.92
C VAL A 7 1.99 -9.22 -34.78
N GLY A 8 2.74 -10.31 -34.98
CA GLY A 8 3.09 -11.26 -33.94
C GLY A 8 3.88 -10.61 -32.78
N LEU A 9 4.80 -9.71 -33.11
CA LEU A 9 5.55 -8.97 -32.10
C LEU A 9 4.66 -8.01 -31.28
N LEU A 10 3.75 -7.29 -31.94
CA LEU A 10 2.82 -6.38 -31.27
C LEU A 10 1.86 -7.13 -30.34
N VAL A 11 1.37 -8.31 -30.77
CA VAL A 11 0.52 -9.17 -29.93
C VAL A 11 1.33 -9.70 -28.73
N ALA A 12 2.57 -10.14 -28.93
CA ALA A 12 3.43 -10.60 -27.84
C ALA A 12 3.76 -9.47 -26.84
N LEU A 13 4.05 -8.28 -27.35
CA LEU A 13 4.24 -7.10 -26.51
C LEU A 13 2.97 -6.75 -25.71
N TRP A 14 1.82 -6.72 -26.37
CA TRP A 14 0.54 -6.46 -25.70
C TRP A 14 0.25 -7.45 -24.59
N LEU A 15 0.54 -8.73 -24.79
CA LEU A 15 0.32 -9.78 -23.80
C LEU A 15 1.33 -9.73 -22.64
N LEU A 16 2.62 -9.46 -22.90
CA LEU A 16 3.70 -9.63 -21.92
C LEU A 16 4.08 -8.32 -21.19
N LEU A 17 3.87 -7.16 -21.80
CA LEU A 17 4.29 -5.88 -21.23
C LEU A 17 3.66 -5.59 -19.86
N PRO A 18 2.35 -5.81 -19.63
CA PRO A 18 1.77 -5.61 -18.32
C PRO A 18 2.46 -6.45 -17.25
N THR A 19 2.69 -7.73 -17.53
CA THR A 19 3.38 -8.65 -16.59
C THR A 19 4.81 -8.20 -16.30
N LEU A 20 5.57 -7.82 -17.34
CA LEU A 20 6.96 -7.37 -17.17
C LEU A 20 7.08 -6.04 -16.42
N ALA A 21 6.06 -5.19 -16.50
CA ALA A 21 6.00 -3.92 -15.80
C ALA A 21 5.77 -4.06 -14.28
N HIS A 22 5.34 -5.23 -13.82
CA HIS A 22 5.12 -5.54 -12.41
C HIS A 22 6.27 -6.29 -11.76
N ILE A 23 7.23 -6.81 -12.53
CA ILE A 23 8.42 -7.44 -11.98
C ILE A 23 9.37 -6.34 -11.51
N PRO A 24 9.61 -6.16 -10.19
CA PRO A 24 10.46 -5.08 -9.67
C PRO A 24 11.87 -5.09 -10.29
N GLY A 25 12.42 -3.88 -10.54
CA GLY A 25 13.77 -3.71 -11.04
C GLY A 25 13.87 -3.32 -12.51
N TRP A 26 14.90 -3.81 -13.21
CA TRP A 26 15.22 -3.41 -14.60
C TRP A 26 14.08 -3.63 -15.59
N THR A 27 13.33 -4.72 -15.45
CA THR A 27 12.19 -5.06 -16.32
C THR A 27 11.07 -4.03 -16.23
N ALA A 28 10.66 -3.66 -15.03
CA ALA A 28 9.65 -2.62 -14.80
C ALA A 28 10.13 -1.26 -15.35
N THR A 29 11.37 -0.89 -15.09
CA THR A 29 11.97 0.36 -15.58
C THR A 29 11.93 0.44 -17.11
N GLN A 30 12.29 -0.64 -17.81
CA GLN A 30 12.27 -0.67 -19.28
C GLN A 30 10.84 -0.68 -19.83
N ALA A 31 9.92 -1.47 -19.26
CA ALA A 31 8.55 -1.53 -19.70
C ALA A 31 7.84 -0.17 -19.54
N ARG A 32 7.93 0.44 -18.37
CA ARG A 32 7.28 1.73 -18.06
C ARG A 32 7.94 2.91 -18.76
N GLY A 33 9.26 2.87 -18.99
CA GLY A 33 10.01 3.88 -19.75
C GLY A 33 9.79 3.85 -21.26
N SER A 34 9.32 2.72 -21.82
CA SER A 34 9.19 2.54 -23.27
C SER A 34 8.01 3.31 -23.86
N VAL A 35 8.29 4.14 -24.89
CA VAL A 35 7.25 4.82 -25.67
C VAL A 35 6.36 3.81 -26.40
N ILE A 36 6.94 2.73 -26.94
CA ILE A 36 6.20 1.68 -27.65
C ILE A 36 5.26 0.96 -26.69
N ALA A 37 5.72 0.63 -25.48
CA ALA A 37 4.91 -0.02 -24.48
C ALA A 37 3.70 0.84 -24.07
N ARG A 38 3.91 2.12 -23.82
CA ARG A 38 2.83 3.07 -23.49
C ARG A 38 1.82 3.20 -24.63
N GLU A 39 2.28 3.30 -25.88
CA GLU A 39 1.39 3.40 -27.05
C GLU A 39 0.57 2.12 -27.27
N VAL A 40 1.16 0.95 -27.05
CA VAL A 40 0.44 -0.34 -27.12
C VAL A 40 -0.61 -0.38 -26.01
N ASN A 41 -0.24 -0.09 -24.77
CA ASN A 41 -1.18 -0.12 -23.64
C ASN A 41 -2.33 0.91 -23.79
N ALA A 42 -2.06 2.08 -24.39
CA ALA A 42 -3.08 3.12 -24.57
C ALA A 42 -4.08 2.82 -25.71
N ARG A 43 -3.73 1.96 -26.68
CA ARG A 43 -4.54 1.69 -27.88
C ARG A 43 -5.20 0.33 -27.92
N PHE A 44 -4.75 -0.60 -27.13
CA PHE A 44 -5.31 -1.95 -27.08
C PHE A 44 -6.06 -2.14 -25.77
N PRO A 45 -7.15 -2.93 -25.73
CA PRO A 45 -7.83 -3.27 -24.49
C PRO A 45 -6.88 -4.07 -23.58
N ASP A 46 -7.21 -4.14 -22.29
CA ASP A 46 -6.47 -4.95 -21.36
C ASP A 46 -6.38 -6.40 -21.84
N PRO A 47 -5.21 -7.06 -21.70
CA PRO A 47 -5.06 -8.45 -22.14
C PRO A 47 -5.99 -9.36 -21.33
N PRO A 48 -6.46 -10.48 -21.93
CA PRO A 48 -7.35 -11.41 -21.25
C PRO A 48 -6.73 -12.01 -19.99
N ASP A 49 -7.55 -12.32 -18.97
CA ASP A 49 -7.18 -12.87 -17.64
C ASP A 49 -6.36 -14.17 -17.67
N THR A 50 -6.20 -14.79 -18.85
CA THR A 50 -5.33 -15.97 -19.04
C THR A 50 -3.87 -15.73 -18.64
N LEU A 51 -3.45 -14.44 -18.47
CA LEU A 51 -2.12 -14.07 -17.98
C LEU A 51 -2.03 -13.96 -16.47
N GLU A 52 -3.13 -13.95 -15.73
CA GLU A 52 -3.10 -14.05 -14.26
C GLU A 52 -2.35 -15.31 -13.79
N ALA A 53 -2.55 -16.43 -14.49
CA ALA A 53 -1.80 -17.66 -14.20
C ALA A 53 -0.29 -17.50 -14.36
N LEU A 54 0.16 -16.61 -15.24
CA LEU A 54 1.58 -16.32 -15.44
C LEU A 54 2.10 -15.34 -14.38
N ARG A 55 1.28 -14.36 -13.97
CA ARG A 55 1.58 -13.44 -12.86
C ARG A 55 1.78 -14.22 -11.56
N ARG A 56 0.93 -15.22 -11.28
CA ARG A 56 1.06 -16.12 -10.12
C ARG A 56 2.36 -16.94 -10.09
N ILE A 57 2.97 -17.18 -11.25
CA ILE A 57 4.22 -17.95 -11.36
C ILE A 57 5.45 -17.05 -11.22
N VAL A 58 5.34 -15.77 -11.61
CA VAL A 58 6.48 -14.85 -11.71
C VAL A 58 6.75 -14.08 -10.43
N GLY A 59 5.78 -13.94 -9.53
CA GLY A 59 5.95 -13.34 -8.21
C GLY A 59 4.65 -12.80 -7.65
N ASP A 60 4.44 -13.03 -6.38
CA ASP A 60 3.48 -12.31 -5.58
C ASP A 60 4.04 -10.88 -5.41
N ASP A 61 3.48 -9.90 -6.10
CA ASP A 61 3.73 -8.50 -5.76
C ASP A 61 2.77 -8.16 -4.61
N PRO A 62 3.26 -8.05 -3.36
CA PRO A 62 2.41 -7.86 -2.20
C PRO A 62 1.76 -6.47 -2.14
N PHE A 63 2.07 -5.60 -3.10
CA PHE A 63 1.56 -4.24 -3.15
C PHE A 63 0.55 -4.03 -4.27
N PRO A 64 -0.58 -3.32 -3.99
CA PRO A 64 -1.57 -3.00 -5.00
C PRO A 64 -1.03 -2.07 -6.08
N GLN A 65 -1.66 -2.12 -7.26
CA GLN A 65 -1.31 -1.23 -8.37
C GLN A 65 -1.83 0.18 -8.12
N VAL A 66 -0.90 1.14 -8.00
CA VAL A 66 -1.25 2.55 -7.79
C VAL A 66 -1.81 3.20 -9.05
N PHE A 67 -1.32 2.80 -10.23
CA PHE A 67 -1.69 3.41 -11.50
C PHE A 67 -2.19 2.40 -12.52
N ASP A 68 -3.29 2.74 -13.19
CA ASP A 68 -3.66 2.09 -14.44
C ASP A 68 -2.64 2.46 -15.53
N GLY A 69 -2.11 1.43 -16.19
CA GLY A 69 -1.22 1.57 -17.32
C GLY A 69 0.26 1.79 -16.95
N LEU A 70 1.08 1.79 -18.01
CA LEU A 70 2.53 1.87 -17.92
C LEU A 70 2.99 3.33 -17.82
N ARG A 71 2.93 3.91 -16.62
CA ARG A 71 3.50 5.23 -16.34
C ARG A 71 4.76 5.08 -15.50
N PRO A 72 5.84 5.81 -15.80
CA PRO A 72 6.99 5.89 -14.90
C PRO A 72 6.58 6.51 -13.58
N ALA A 73 7.16 6.00 -12.48
CA ALA A 73 6.97 6.60 -11.16
C ALA A 73 7.43 8.07 -11.16
N PRO A 74 6.68 8.99 -10.54
CA PRO A 74 7.13 10.37 -10.32
C PRO A 74 8.45 10.42 -9.57
N ASP A 75 9.18 11.53 -9.67
CA ASP A 75 10.42 11.72 -8.92
C ASP A 75 10.17 12.58 -7.67
N PRO A 76 10.10 11.98 -6.47
CA PRO A 76 9.92 12.73 -5.23
C PRO A 76 11.22 13.39 -4.75
N GLY A 77 12.34 13.18 -5.45
CA GLY A 77 13.68 13.57 -5.04
C GLY A 77 14.33 12.58 -4.07
N ALA A 78 15.38 13.00 -3.35
CA ALA A 78 16.14 12.11 -2.47
C ALA A 78 15.41 11.85 -1.14
N SER A 79 15.49 10.61 -0.65
CA SER A 79 15.04 10.25 0.69
C SER A 79 15.85 10.99 1.76
N PRO A 80 15.23 11.47 2.84
CA PRO A 80 15.96 12.09 3.93
C PRO A 80 16.83 11.08 4.69
N GLY A 81 17.96 11.54 5.23
CA GLY A 81 18.86 10.66 5.98
C GLY A 81 18.39 10.31 7.40
N SER A 82 17.31 10.94 7.87
CA SER A 82 16.69 10.65 9.17
C SER A 82 15.23 11.09 9.18
N SER A 83 14.45 10.52 10.08
CA SER A 83 13.03 10.88 10.27
C SER A 83 12.83 12.25 10.94
N GLY A 84 13.86 12.80 11.57
CA GLY A 84 13.74 14.05 12.34
C GLY A 84 12.97 13.94 13.65
N LEU A 85 12.46 12.76 14.01
CA LEU A 85 11.76 12.54 15.27
C LEU A 85 12.74 12.46 16.44
N SER A 86 12.35 13.04 17.59
CA SER A 86 13.06 12.78 18.84
C SER A 86 12.86 11.32 19.27
N THR A 87 13.81 10.75 20.00
CA THR A 87 13.68 9.39 20.54
C THR A 87 12.43 9.24 21.41
N GLU A 88 12.08 10.29 22.16
CA GLU A 88 10.91 10.31 23.04
C GLU A 88 9.61 10.21 22.25
N LEU A 89 9.47 11.01 21.19
CA LEU A 89 8.33 10.99 20.29
C LEU A 89 8.26 9.65 19.52
N ALA A 90 9.39 9.17 18.99
CA ALA A 90 9.44 7.88 18.30
C ALA A 90 8.97 6.74 19.21
N ASN A 91 9.41 6.70 20.48
CA ASN A 91 8.93 5.71 21.45
C ASN A 91 7.46 5.90 21.83
N GLN A 92 6.95 7.12 21.83
CA GLN A 92 5.53 7.39 22.05
C GLN A 92 4.68 6.86 20.89
N VAL A 93 5.04 7.18 19.67
CA VAL A 93 4.34 6.71 18.44
C VAL A 93 4.41 5.18 18.33
N ALA A 94 5.58 4.59 18.62
CA ALA A 94 5.77 3.15 18.60
C ALA A 94 4.80 2.37 19.50
N ARG A 95 4.33 2.97 20.61
CA ARG A 95 3.31 2.35 21.47
C ARG A 95 1.92 2.32 20.86
N SER A 96 1.66 3.17 19.88
CA SER A 96 0.38 3.29 19.17
C SER A 96 0.43 2.66 17.78
N THR A 97 1.55 2.03 17.41
CA THR A 97 1.69 1.24 16.18
C THR A 97 1.67 -0.25 16.50
N VAL A 98 1.18 -1.05 15.56
CA VAL A 98 0.93 -2.46 15.77
C VAL A 98 1.36 -3.28 14.56
N LYS A 99 1.59 -4.58 14.77
CA LYS A 99 1.60 -5.59 13.72
C LYS A 99 0.19 -6.14 13.57
N ILE A 100 -0.21 -6.39 12.34
CA ILE A 100 -1.47 -7.07 12.02
C ILE A 100 -1.09 -8.42 11.42
N GLU A 101 -1.77 -9.46 11.85
CA GLU A 101 -1.54 -10.80 11.37
C GLU A 101 -2.85 -11.59 11.32
N GLY A 102 -3.06 -12.29 10.23
CA GLY A 102 -4.19 -13.19 10.06
C GLY A 102 -3.90 -14.31 9.07
N ILE A 103 -4.87 -15.18 8.88
CA ILE A 103 -4.77 -16.28 7.93
C ILE A 103 -5.84 -16.11 6.86
N ALA A 104 -5.41 -15.91 5.62
CA ALA A 104 -6.27 -15.91 4.46
C ALA A 104 -5.77 -16.95 3.45
N CYS A 105 -6.68 -17.77 2.91
CA CYS A 105 -6.38 -18.74 1.86
C CYS A 105 -5.18 -19.66 2.15
N SER A 106 -5.06 -20.11 3.39
CA SER A 106 -3.97 -20.96 3.87
C SER A 106 -2.58 -20.30 3.85
N ARG A 107 -2.54 -18.95 3.83
CA ARG A 107 -1.31 -18.16 3.96
C ARG A 107 -1.43 -17.22 5.15
N VAL A 108 -0.32 -16.96 5.82
CA VAL A 108 -0.24 -15.88 6.80
C VAL A 108 -0.13 -14.57 6.04
N GLN A 109 -1.03 -13.64 6.34
CA GLN A 109 -0.94 -12.25 5.91
C GLN A 109 -0.42 -11.41 7.05
N GLU A 110 0.48 -10.49 6.75
CA GLU A 110 1.10 -9.62 7.73
C GLU A 110 1.15 -8.20 7.21
N GLY A 111 0.97 -7.26 8.12
CA GLY A 111 1.08 -5.85 7.83
C GLY A 111 1.27 -5.03 9.10
N SER A 112 1.18 -3.74 8.93
CA SER A 112 1.28 -2.74 9.98
C SER A 112 -0.05 -2.02 10.18
N GLY A 113 -0.20 -1.38 11.34
CA GLY A 113 -1.33 -0.55 11.64
C GLY A 113 -1.03 0.44 12.77
N PHE A 114 -1.99 1.30 13.05
CA PHE A 114 -1.86 2.28 14.14
C PHE A 114 -3.22 2.64 14.72
N PHE A 115 -3.23 3.01 15.99
CA PHE A 115 -4.45 3.45 16.69
C PHE A 115 -4.86 4.87 16.28
N VAL A 116 -6.14 5.02 15.91
CA VAL A 116 -6.81 6.31 15.64
C VAL A 116 -7.93 6.60 16.64
N GLY A 117 -8.25 5.64 17.49
CA GLY A 117 -9.20 5.70 18.61
C GLY A 117 -8.73 4.78 19.71
N ASP A 118 -9.42 4.74 20.85
CA ASP A 118 -9.03 3.92 22.00
C ASP A 118 -8.97 2.42 21.68
N ASP A 119 -9.83 1.96 20.76
CA ASP A 119 -9.94 0.56 20.32
C ASP A 119 -9.94 0.42 18.78
N LEU A 120 -9.70 1.51 18.03
CA LEU A 120 -9.73 1.51 16.58
C LEU A 120 -8.32 1.57 16.00
N VAL A 121 -8.00 0.60 15.16
CA VAL A 121 -6.74 0.48 14.43
C VAL A 121 -6.99 0.62 12.94
N VAL A 122 -6.19 1.43 12.27
CA VAL A 122 -6.17 1.59 10.82
C VAL A 122 -5.10 0.69 10.21
N THR A 123 -5.43 0.08 9.08
CA THR A 123 -4.50 -0.66 8.20
C THR A 123 -4.99 -0.57 6.75
N ASN A 124 -4.31 -1.26 5.82
CA ASN A 124 -4.79 -1.41 4.46
C ASN A 124 -5.81 -2.56 4.34
N ALA A 125 -6.73 -2.44 3.38
CA ALA A 125 -7.69 -3.51 3.10
C ALA A 125 -6.99 -4.78 2.60
N HIS A 126 -5.95 -4.65 1.76
CA HIS A 126 -5.21 -5.81 1.26
C HIS A 126 -4.48 -6.60 2.36
N VAL A 127 -4.20 -5.99 3.52
CA VAL A 127 -3.58 -6.68 4.67
C VAL A 127 -4.54 -7.68 5.31
N VAL A 128 -5.85 -7.39 5.31
CA VAL A 128 -6.88 -8.22 5.98
C VAL A 128 -7.85 -8.90 5.01
N ALA A 129 -7.61 -8.78 3.70
CA ALA A 129 -8.50 -9.33 2.68
C ALA A 129 -8.59 -10.85 2.76
N GLY A 130 -9.82 -11.38 2.89
CA GLY A 130 -10.09 -12.82 2.96
C GLY A 130 -9.69 -13.48 4.27
N GLU A 131 -9.39 -12.70 5.34
CA GLU A 131 -9.14 -13.25 6.67
C GLU A 131 -10.47 -13.57 7.38
N ASP A 132 -10.52 -14.73 8.02
CA ASP A 132 -11.60 -15.13 8.93
C ASP A 132 -11.34 -14.63 10.36
N GLU A 133 -10.07 -14.56 10.76
CA GLU A 133 -9.62 -14.13 12.07
C GLU A 133 -8.41 -13.21 11.91
N THR A 134 -8.47 -12.03 12.52
CA THR A 134 -7.41 -11.03 12.49
C THR A 134 -6.92 -10.76 13.91
N THR A 135 -5.61 -10.70 14.10
CA THR A 135 -4.97 -10.37 15.37
C THR A 135 -4.09 -9.13 15.24
N VAL A 136 -3.98 -8.42 16.35
CA VAL A 136 -3.16 -7.22 16.49
C VAL A 136 -2.11 -7.44 17.58
N GLU A 137 -0.82 -7.45 17.20
CA GLU A 137 0.28 -7.50 18.14
C GLU A 137 0.74 -6.11 18.54
N LEU A 138 0.69 -5.82 19.81
CA LEU A 138 1.09 -4.55 20.41
C LEU A 138 2.62 -4.45 20.58
N SER A 139 3.10 -3.25 20.84
CA SER A 139 4.53 -2.98 21.02
C SER A 139 5.17 -3.70 22.22
N ASP A 140 4.38 -4.19 23.17
CA ASP A 140 4.83 -4.99 24.30
C ASP A 140 4.81 -6.51 24.04
N GLY A 141 4.45 -6.92 22.81
CA GLY A 141 4.34 -8.31 22.37
C GLY A 141 3.03 -9.01 22.78
N SER A 142 2.10 -8.30 23.42
CA SER A 142 0.77 -8.84 23.67
C SER A 142 -0.08 -8.81 22.40
N THR A 143 -0.94 -9.83 22.23
CA THR A 143 -1.83 -9.96 21.08
C THR A 143 -3.28 -9.75 21.49
N LEU A 144 -4.04 -9.06 20.67
CA LEU A 144 -5.46 -8.81 20.82
C LEU A 144 -6.20 -9.38 19.61
N ASP A 145 -7.37 -9.95 19.85
CA ASP A 145 -8.30 -10.25 18.76
C ASP A 145 -8.89 -8.95 18.23
N ALA A 146 -9.11 -8.90 16.91
CA ALA A 146 -9.65 -7.72 16.25
C ALA A 146 -10.73 -8.10 15.23
N GLU A 147 -11.79 -7.30 15.19
CA GLU A 147 -12.87 -7.39 14.21
C GLU A 147 -12.71 -6.29 13.16
N VAL A 148 -12.84 -6.62 11.88
CA VAL A 148 -12.86 -5.62 10.81
C VAL A 148 -14.19 -4.89 10.85
N VAL A 149 -14.19 -3.60 11.15
CA VAL A 149 -15.41 -2.75 11.26
C VAL A 149 -15.60 -1.79 10.09
N ALA A 150 -14.56 -1.59 9.28
CA ALA A 150 -14.64 -1.00 7.96
C ALA A 150 -13.68 -1.71 7.01
N PHE A 151 -14.15 -1.96 5.79
CA PHE A 151 -13.36 -2.57 4.71
C PHE A 151 -13.69 -1.87 3.40
N ASP A 152 -12.73 -1.14 2.87
CA ASP A 152 -12.88 -0.37 1.64
C ASP A 152 -11.82 -0.83 0.61
N PRO A 153 -12.17 -1.77 -0.27
CA PRO A 153 -11.26 -2.30 -1.29
C PRO A 153 -10.92 -1.26 -2.37
N GLU A 154 -11.77 -0.25 -2.56
CA GLU A 154 -11.52 0.81 -3.56
C GLU A 154 -10.46 1.79 -3.06
N ARG A 155 -10.48 2.16 -1.77
CA ARG A 155 -9.45 3.01 -1.13
C ARG A 155 -8.25 2.24 -0.65
N ASP A 156 -8.37 0.91 -0.53
CA ASP A 156 -7.38 0.07 0.12
C ASP A 156 -7.15 0.45 1.59
N LEU A 157 -8.23 0.64 2.33
CA LEU A 157 -8.23 0.95 3.76
C LEU A 157 -9.15 0.01 4.53
N ALA A 158 -8.74 -0.36 5.73
CA ALA A 158 -9.54 -1.09 6.68
C ALA A 158 -9.41 -0.47 8.08
N VAL A 159 -10.47 -0.60 8.87
CA VAL A 159 -10.48 -0.24 10.28
C VAL A 159 -10.84 -1.47 11.10
N LEU A 160 -10.01 -1.76 12.08
CA LEU A 160 -10.18 -2.87 13.01
C LEU A 160 -10.63 -2.33 14.35
N ARG A 161 -11.50 -3.08 15.03
CA ARG A 161 -11.81 -2.87 16.46
C ARG A 161 -11.14 -3.96 17.25
N THR A 162 -10.28 -3.58 18.19
CA THR A 162 -9.61 -4.51 19.09
C THR A 162 -10.46 -4.82 20.33
N SER A 163 -10.30 -6.02 20.89
CA SER A 163 -10.96 -6.48 22.12
C SER A 163 -10.39 -5.84 23.39
N GLY A 164 -9.88 -4.62 23.30
CA GLY A 164 -9.23 -3.87 24.37
C GLY A 164 -7.91 -3.26 23.90
N GLY A 165 -7.01 -3.00 24.83
CA GLY A 165 -5.67 -2.54 24.50
C GLY A 165 -5.42 -1.04 24.64
N GLY A 166 -6.44 -0.21 24.61
CA GLY A 166 -6.43 1.23 24.94
C GLY A 166 -5.10 1.93 24.75
N ARG A 167 -4.67 2.14 23.50
CA ARG A 167 -3.47 2.95 23.21
C ARG A 167 -3.88 4.37 22.85
N ALA A 168 -3.00 5.33 23.13
CA ALA A 168 -3.24 6.71 22.76
C ALA A 168 -3.40 6.83 21.23
N PRO A 169 -4.53 7.38 20.72
CA PRO A 169 -4.71 7.55 19.29
C PRO A 169 -3.69 8.54 18.73
N LEU A 170 -3.20 8.27 17.52
CA LEU A 170 -2.36 9.21 16.78
C LEU A 170 -3.25 10.26 16.11
N PRO A 171 -2.98 11.56 16.31
CA PRO A 171 -3.73 12.61 15.65
C PRO A 171 -3.44 12.65 14.15
N LEU A 172 -4.45 12.97 13.36
CA LEU A 172 -4.37 13.07 11.91
C LEU A 172 -4.20 14.53 11.47
N ARG A 173 -3.52 14.76 10.35
CA ARG A 173 -3.52 16.02 9.61
C ARG A 173 -3.24 15.81 8.13
N ASP A 174 -3.68 16.74 7.31
CA ASP A 174 -3.32 16.73 5.89
C ASP A 174 -1.81 16.92 5.69
N ALA A 175 -1.28 16.18 4.70
CA ALA A 175 0.11 16.33 4.29
C ALA A 175 0.33 17.60 3.48
N GLU A 176 1.53 18.15 3.61
CA GLU A 176 2.03 19.21 2.72
C GLU A 176 3.23 18.69 1.92
N ILE A 177 3.40 19.18 0.68
CA ILE A 177 4.59 18.85 -0.13
C ILE A 177 5.83 19.37 0.60
N GLY A 178 6.81 18.49 0.81
CA GLY A 178 8.02 18.77 1.57
C GLY A 178 7.98 18.26 3.01
N ASP A 179 6.83 17.82 3.52
CA ASP A 179 6.74 17.17 4.83
C ASP A 179 7.72 16.01 4.94
N THR A 180 8.33 15.89 6.12
CA THR A 180 9.26 14.81 6.46
C THR A 180 8.83 14.14 7.74
N GLY A 181 9.29 12.91 7.96
CA GLY A 181 8.97 12.17 9.17
C GLY A 181 9.48 10.74 9.13
N GLY A 182 8.82 9.87 9.89
CA GLY A 182 9.08 8.43 9.93
C GLY A 182 7.86 7.60 9.57
N VAL A 183 8.05 6.58 8.76
CA VAL A 183 7.08 5.51 8.53
C VAL A 183 7.32 4.45 9.59
N PHE A 184 6.31 4.17 10.41
CA PHE A 184 6.37 3.21 11.51
C PHE A 184 5.83 1.87 11.05
N GLY A 185 6.68 1.02 10.51
CA GLY A 185 6.30 -0.23 9.88
C GLY A 185 6.99 -1.47 10.44
N ARG A 186 6.52 -2.62 9.99
CA ARG A 186 7.07 -3.94 10.36
C ARG A 186 7.48 -4.73 9.12
N PRO A 187 8.56 -4.35 8.46
CA PRO A 187 8.99 -4.99 7.23
C PRO A 187 9.19 -6.49 7.44
N GLY A 188 8.60 -7.30 6.55
CA GLY A 188 8.62 -8.76 6.62
C GLY A 188 7.97 -9.35 7.88
N GLY A 189 7.01 -8.62 8.50
CA GLY A 189 6.40 -9.02 9.77
C GLY A 189 7.37 -9.00 10.97
N GLY A 190 8.53 -8.37 10.80
CA GLY A 190 9.61 -8.29 11.77
C GLY A 190 9.41 -7.25 12.88
N PRO A 191 10.48 -6.88 13.57
CA PRO A 191 10.48 -5.79 14.54
C PRO A 191 10.03 -4.48 13.91
N LEU A 192 9.49 -3.57 14.75
CA LEU A 192 9.17 -2.20 14.30
C LEU A 192 10.43 -1.50 13.79
N GLU A 193 10.35 -0.95 12.60
CA GLU A 193 11.36 -0.09 12.00
C GLU A 193 10.76 1.30 11.71
N ILE A 194 11.62 2.31 11.70
CA ILE A 194 11.23 3.69 11.39
C ILE A 194 12.01 4.13 10.16
N SER A 195 11.35 4.06 9.01
CA SER A 195 11.92 4.48 7.73
C SER A 195 11.69 5.97 7.49
N PRO A 196 12.72 6.78 7.23
CA PRO A 196 12.52 8.19 6.97
C PRO A 196 11.78 8.41 5.65
N PHE A 197 10.86 9.39 5.62
CA PHE A 197 10.17 9.77 4.40
C PHE A 197 10.23 11.29 4.16
N ARG A 198 10.00 11.67 2.90
CA ARG A 198 9.63 13.02 2.48
C ARG A 198 8.50 12.95 1.46
N VAL A 199 7.49 13.79 1.64
CA VAL A 199 6.42 13.99 0.67
C VAL A 199 6.97 14.82 -0.51
N GLY A 200 7.08 14.20 -1.67
CA GLY A 200 7.56 14.86 -2.89
C GLY A 200 6.44 15.46 -3.72
N ASP A 201 5.28 14.81 -3.73
CA ASP A 201 4.10 15.25 -4.49
C ASP A 201 2.82 14.69 -3.86
N GLN A 202 1.67 15.27 -4.20
CA GLN A 202 0.34 14.74 -3.92
C GLN A 202 -0.44 14.71 -5.23
N ILE A 203 -0.96 13.55 -5.58
CA ILE A 203 -1.60 13.31 -6.87
C ILE A 203 -2.93 12.58 -6.71
N THR A 204 -3.82 12.76 -7.67
CA THR A 204 -4.96 11.86 -7.85
C THR A 204 -4.50 10.69 -8.71
N ALA A 205 -4.35 9.52 -8.12
CA ALA A 205 -3.97 8.30 -8.81
C ALA A 205 -5.23 7.56 -9.26
N VAL A 206 -5.28 7.22 -10.55
CA VAL A 206 -6.29 6.32 -11.11
C VAL A 206 -5.64 4.96 -11.25
N GLY A 207 -6.13 3.97 -10.52
CA GLY A 207 -5.63 2.62 -10.48
C GLY A 207 -6.77 1.60 -10.36
N ARG A 208 -6.48 0.44 -9.83
CA ARG A 208 -7.46 -0.62 -9.61
C ARG A 208 -7.73 -0.79 -8.13
N ASP A 209 -8.91 -1.34 -7.79
CA ASP A 209 -9.19 -1.83 -6.45
C ASP A 209 -8.25 -3.01 -6.10
N ILE A 210 -8.24 -3.46 -4.84
CA ILE A 210 -7.35 -4.54 -4.39
C ILE A 210 -7.62 -5.89 -5.08
N TYR A 211 -8.77 -6.05 -5.75
CA TYR A 211 -9.17 -7.27 -6.47
C TYR A 211 -8.98 -7.16 -7.98
N ASP A 212 -8.43 -6.06 -8.48
CA ASP A 212 -8.32 -5.77 -9.92
C ASP A 212 -9.68 -5.82 -10.67
N SER A 213 -10.78 -5.58 -9.94
CA SER A 213 -12.15 -5.72 -10.45
C SER A 213 -12.75 -4.43 -10.98
N SER A 214 -12.38 -3.28 -10.41
CA SER A 214 -12.89 -1.96 -10.80
C SER A 214 -11.81 -0.90 -10.80
N SER A 215 -11.96 0.12 -11.66
CA SER A 215 -11.10 1.30 -11.65
C SER A 215 -11.49 2.20 -10.48
N THR A 216 -10.50 2.69 -9.74
CA THR A 216 -10.67 3.58 -8.59
C THR A 216 -9.77 4.80 -8.69
N SER A 217 -10.15 5.86 -7.99
CA SER A 217 -9.39 7.11 -7.92
C SER A 217 -9.13 7.44 -6.46
N ARG A 218 -7.86 7.68 -6.11
CA ARG A 218 -7.40 7.94 -4.74
C ARG A 218 -6.50 9.15 -4.69
N THR A 219 -6.55 9.90 -3.59
CA THR A 219 -5.55 10.91 -3.26
C THR A 219 -4.31 10.22 -2.68
N VAL A 220 -3.19 10.32 -3.39
CA VAL A 220 -1.97 9.58 -3.07
C VAL A 220 -0.80 10.54 -2.89
N LEU A 221 -0.03 10.32 -1.84
CA LEU A 221 1.25 10.97 -1.58
C LEU A 221 2.37 10.18 -2.27
N VAL A 222 3.19 10.87 -3.04
CA VAL A 222 4.41 10.31 -3.63
C VAL A 222 5.57 10.58 -2.69
N LEU A 223 6.20 9.52 -2.22
CA LEU A 223 7.20 9.59 -1.15
C LEU A 223 8.60 9.28 -1.66
N ALA A 224 9.58 10.05 -1.18
CA ALA A 224 10.95 9.61 -1.12
C ALA A 224 11.14 8.78 0.15
N ALA A 225 10.96 7.47 0.07
CA ALA A 225 11.05 6.53 1.18
C ALA A 225 11.35 5.12 0.66
N GLU A 226 12.12 4.35 1.42
CA GLU A 226 12.34 2.93 1.17
C GLU A 226 11.38 2.13 2.07
N LEU A 227 10.39 1.49 1.45
CA LEU A 227 9.43 0.62 2.12
C LEU A 227 9.55 -0.80 1.57
N ALA A 228 9.11 -1.76 2.38
CA ALA A 228 9.15 -3.18 2.07
C ALA A 228 7.80 -3.85 2.39
N PRO A 229 7.54 -5.07 1.89
CA PRO A 229 6.40 -5.88 2.32
C PRO A 229 6.32 -5.95 3.85
N GLY A 230 5.12 -5.75 4.40
CA GLY A 230 4.89 -5.61 5.84
C GLY A 230 4.78 -4.16 6.33
N ASP A 231 5.27 -3.18 5.54
CA ASP A 231 5.04 -1.76 5.84
C ASP A 231 3.64 -1.27 5.41
N SER A 232 2.87 -2.08 4.70
CA SER A 232 1.47 -1.78 4.36
C SER A 232 0.66 -1.49 5.63
N GLY A 233 -0.10 -0.39 5.62
CA GLY A 233 -0.88 0.08 6.78
C GLY A 233 -0.09 0.91 7.79
N SER A 234 1.20 1.14 7.58
CA SER A 234 2.04 1.95 8.46
C SER A 234 1.62 3.43 8.48
N ALA A 235 1.68 4.03 9.67
CA ALA A 235 1.53 5.47 9.81
C ALA A 235 2.75 6.22 9.28
N LEU A 236 2.52 7.24 8.46
CA LEU A 236 3.50 8.28 8.17
C LEU A 236 3.39 9.37 9.24
N VAL A 237 4.38 9.49 10.11
CA VAL A 237 4.31 10.40 11.27
C VAL A 237 5.33 11.52 11.12
N ASP A 238 4.85 12.75 11.23
CA ASP A 238 5.66 13.96 11.18
C ASP A 238 6.43 14.21 12.50
N PRO A 239 7.37 15.18 12.56
CA PRO A 239 8.10 15.52 13.77
C PRO A 239 7.24 16.10 14.91
N GLN A 240 5.96 16.37 14.70
CA GLN A 240 4.99 16.79 15.70
C GLN A 240 4.16 15.61 16.26
N GLY A 241 4.35 14.40 15.71
CA GLY A 241 3.63 13.20 16.13
C GLY A 241 2.26 13.05 15.50
N GLN A 242 2.00 13.76 14.38
CA GLN A 242 0.74 13.67 13.64
C GLN A 242 0.91 12.76 12.43
N VAL A 243 -0.11 11.94 12.17
CA VAL A 243 -0.16 11.09 10.99
C VAL A 243 -0.56 11.92 9.78
N VAL A 244 0.24 11.86 8.73
CA VAL A 244 0.02 12.58 7.46
C VAL A 244 -0.38 11.66 6.30
N GLY A 245 -0.40 10.35 6.50
CA GLY A 245 -0.80 9.37 5.50
C GLY A 245 -0.62 7.93 5.97
N VAL A 246 -1.11 6.99 5.14
CA VAL A 246 -1.04 5.54 5.38
C VAL A 246 -0.25 4.89 4.25
N ALA A 247 0.89 4.26 4.56
CA ALA A 247 1.71 3.56 3.57
C ALA A 247 0.91 2.40 2.93
N PHE A 248 0.97 2.24 1.60
CA PHE A 248 0.23 1.17 0.95
C PHE A 248 0.90 0.53 -0.27
N ALA A 249 1.89 1.18 -0.89
CA ALA A 249 2.50 0.66 -2.11
C ALA A 249 3.93 1.20 -2.32
N VAL A 250 4.68 0.52 -3.20
CA VAL A 250 6.00 0.95 -3.67
C VAL A 250 6.01 1.06 -5.20
N ALA A 251 6.93 1.86 -5.75
CA ALA A 251 7.11 1.96 -7.19
C ALA A 251 7.97 0.78 -7.69
N PRO A 252 7.44 -0.09 -8.56
CA PRO A 252 8.20 -1.26 -9.04
C PRO A 252 9.37 -0.88 -9.98
N ASP A 253 9.30 0.30 -10.60
CA ASP A 253 10.29 0.80 -11.57
C ASP A 253 11.29 1.81 -11.00
N ARG A 254 11.11 2.24 -9.74
CA ARG A 254 11.99 3.24 -9.11
C ARG A 254 12.22 2.93 -7.63
N PRO A 255 13.33 2.29 -7.27
CA PRO A 255 13.72 2.10 -5.87
C PRO A 255 13.78 3.42 -5.11
N GLY A 256 13.35 3.41 -3.84
CA GLY A 256 13.30 4.61 -3.00
C GLY A 256 12.08 5.51 -3.24
N VAL A 257 11.15 5.08 -4.11
CA VAL A 257 9.85 5.73 -4.29
C VAL A 257 8.75 4.83 -3.75
N SER A 258 7.95 5.38 -2.87
CA SER A 258 6.80 4.69 -2.26
C SER A 258 5.57 5.58 -2.30
N TYR A 259 4.43 5.01 -1.98
CA TYR A 259 3.14 5.69 -2.01
C TYR A 259 2.41 5.53 -0.69
N ALA A 260 1.72 6.60 -0.28
CA ALA A 260 0.81 6.55 0.86
C ALA A 260 -0.56 7.13 0.46
N LEU A 261 -1.60 6.61 1.07
CA LEU A 261 -2.93 7.21 1.00
C LEU A 261 -2.94 8.49 1.82
N ALA A 262 -3.50 9.55 1.30
CA ALA A 262 -3.64 10.80 2.03
C ALA A 262 -4.71 10.69 3.13
N VAL A 263 -4.65 11.57 4.11
CA VAL A 263 -5.53 11.51 5.29
C VAL A 263 -7.00 11.69 4.93
N ASP A 264 -7.34 12.46 3.89
CA ASP A 264 -8.72 12.62 3.40
C ASP A 264 -9.37 11.28 2.98
N GLU A 265 -8.60 10.35 2.41
CA GLU A 265 -9.06 9.00 2.10
C GLU A 265 -9.40 8.21 3.38
N LEU A 266 -8.55 8.33 4.41
CA LEU A 266 -8.79 7.70 5.71
C LEU A 266 -9.99 8.31 6.44
N GLU A 267 -10.10 9.64 6.46
CA GLU A 267 -11.24 10.33 7.08
C GLU A 267 -12.56 9.92 6.43
N GLY A 268 -12.57 9.70 5.11
CA GLY A 268 -13.72 9.18 4.37
C GLY A 268 -14.18 7.81 4.89
N VAL A 269 -13.26 6.93 5.25
CA VAL A 269 -13.56 5.61 5.82
C VAL A 269 -14.00 5.73 7.29
N LEU A 270 -13.32 6.54 8.09
CA LEU A 270 -13.63 6.76 9.50
C LEU A 270 -15.00 7.43 9.73
N ALA A 271 -15.49 8.20 8.75
CA ALA A 271 -16.84 8.82 8.80
C ALA A 271 -17.97 7.80 8.60
N GLY A 272 -17.67 6.56 8.24
CA GLY A 272 -18.64 5.49 8.02
C GLY A 272 -19.21 4.88 9.31
N ASP A 273 -20.09 3.89 9.15
CA ASP A 273 -20.63 3.11 10.29
C ASP A 273 -19.58 2.07 10.72
N LEU A 274 -18.90 2.34 11.81
CA LEU A 274 -17.89 1.47 12.42
C LEU A 274 -18.46 0.57 13.52
N THR A 275 -19.78 0.45 13.67
CA THR A 275 -20.41 -0.28 14.80
C THR A 275 -20.58 -1.77 14.56
N ARG A 276 -20.36 -2.24 13.32
CA ARG A 276 -20.62 -3.62 12.91
C ARG A 276 -19.38 -4.21 12.24
N GLU A 277 -19.19 -5.49 12.46
CA GLU A 277 -18.25 -6.29 11.70
C GLU A 277 -18.58 -6.24 10.19
N ARG A 278 -17.54 -6.24 9.38
CA ARG A 278 -17.59 -6.24 7.91
C ARG A 278 -16.93 -7.49 7.35
N ASP A 279 -17.49 -7.97 6.28
CA ASP A 279 -16.86 -9.01 5.46
C ASP A 279 -15.57 -8.47 4.83
N THR A 280 -14.51 -9.25 4.90
CA THR A 280 -13.17 -8.90 4.37
C THR A 280 -13.01 -9.28 2.88
N GLY A 281 -14.10 -9.70 2.24
CA GLY A 281 -14.12 -10.09 0.84
C GLY A 281 -13.43 -11.43 0.58
N GLY A 282 -13.01 -11.61 -0.67
CA GLY A 282 -12.26 -12.79 -1.06
C GLY A 282 -10.76 -12.62 -0.87
N CYS A 283 -10.03 -13.73 -1.05
CA CYS A 283 -8.58 -13.68 -1.07
C CYS A 283 -8.04 -12.90 -2.26
N LEU A 284 -6.95 -12.23 -2.07
CA LEU A 284 -6.17 -11.66 -3.15
C LEU A 284 -5.50 -12.79 -3.95
N VAL A 285 -5.60 -12.73 -5.27
CA VAL A 285 -5.18 -13.80 -6.19
C VAL A 285 -3.85 -13.45 -6.85
#